data_cb94af7c7a44cb46b1489238bde195ad
#
_entry.id   cb94af7c7a44cb46b1489238bde195ad
#
_cell.length_a   1.000
_cell.length_b   1.000
_cell.length_c   1.000
_cell.angle_alpha   90.00
_cell.angle_beta   90.00
_cell.angle_gamma   90.00
#
_symmetry.space_group_name_H-M   'P 1'
#
loop_
_entity.id
_entity.type
_entity.pdbx_description
1 polymer ?
#
loop_
_entity_poly.entity_id
_entity_poly.type
_entity_poly.pdbx_seq_one_letter_code
_entity_poly.pdbx_strand_id
1 'polypeptide(L)'
;MNQQGMKIDCPVCQRKKSMTAISRVEKIPYFGEIMESILICDSCGYRSTDIICLEQKEPXRYIIEVKDKTLNARVVKSQSATIRIPELGLKVEPGPRSTGYISNIEGVVERFETAVRTAINLFEEEESREKASEILEMLQEVRKGERSVTVILEDPFGQSFLGHPEAVKEELSEEEIKNLKTGFLMFEGDXVD
;
A
#
# COMPACT_ATOMS: atom_id res chain seq x y z
N MET A 1 22.84 3.93 -16.70
CA MET A 1 21.68 3.02 -16.51
C MET A 1 20.75 3.17 -17.69
N ASN A 2 20.63 2.14 -18.53
CA ASN A 2 19.71 2.20 -19.69
C ASN A 2 18.27 1.95 -19.24
N GLN A 3 17.51 3.01 -19.13
CA GLN A 3 16.05 2.91 -19.01
C GLN A 3 15.50 2.69 -20.43
N GLN A 4 15.28 1.44 -20.79
CA GLN A 4 14.60 1.15 -22.05
C GLN A 4 13.09 1.13 -21.80
N GLY A 5 12.44 2.22 -22.18
CA GLY A 5 10.97 2.28 -22.20
C GLY A 5 10.45 1.54 -23.43
N MET A 6 9.56 0.58 -23.21
CA MET A 6 8.89 -0.17 -24.27
C MET A 6 7.53 0.45 -24.59
N LYS A 7 7.21 0.63 -25.86
CA LYS A 7 5.89 1.12 -26.29
C LYS A 7 4.93 -0.06 -26.42
N ILE A 8 3.83 0.00 -25.66
CA ILE A 8 2.76 -1.01 -25.65
C ILE A 8 1.40 -0.35 -25.90
N ASP A 9 0.39 -1.15 -26.17
CA ASP A 9 -0.98 -0.66 -26.34
C ASP A 9 -1.57 -0.28 -24.96
N CYS A 10 -2.29 0.82 -24.90
CA CYS A 10 -2.88 1.28 -23.63
C CYS A 10 -4.15 0.46 -23.32
N PRO A 11 -4.24 -0.19 -22.15
CA PRO A 11 -5.45 -0.94 -21.78
C PRO A 11 -6.64 -0.06 -21.44
N VAL A 12 -6.42 1.23 -21.20
CA VAL A 12 -7.48 2.18 -20.81
C VAL A 12 -8.15 2.81 -22.04
N CYS A 13 -7.35 3.44 -22.92
CA CYS A 13 -7.91 4.09 -24.13
C CYS A 13 -7.75 3.25 -25.40
N GLN A 14 -7.15 2.08 -25.32
CA GLN A 14 -6.98 1.08 -26.38
C GLN A 14 -6.15 1.59 -27.59
N ARG A 15 -5.56 2.77 -27.49
CA ARG A 15 -4.70 3.30 -28.58
C ARG A 15 -3.40 2.51 -28.65
N LYS A 16 -3.06 2.08 -29.84
CA LYS A 16 -1.85 1.27 -30.12
C LYS A 16 -0.59 2.08 -29.85
N LYS A 17 0.40 1.44 -29.23
CA LYS A 17 1.75 1.96 -28.95
C LYS A 17 1.77 3.35 -28.26
N SER A 18 0.68 3.69 -27.54
CA SER A 18 0.55 4.98 -26.86
C SER A 18 1.02 4.96 -25.41
N MET A 19 1.35 3.79 -24.87
CA MET A 19 1.80 3.67 -23.48
C MET A 19 3.29 3.31 -23.46
N THR A 20 4.03 4.06 -22.67
CA THR A 20 5.44 3.76 -22.36
C THR A 20 5.48 2.95 -21.06
N ALA A 21 6.06 1.75 -21.14
CA ALA A 21 6.32 0.88 -19.99
C ALA A 21 7.80 0.96 -19.67
N ILE A 22 8.13 1.37 -18.45
CA ILE A 22 9.50 1.47 -17.96
C ILE A 22 9.62 0.56 -16.74
N SER A 23 10.63 -0.31 -16.72
CA SER A 23 10.93 -1.12 -15.53
C SER A 23 12.37 -0.87 -15.12
N ARG A 24 12.60 -0.78 -13.82
CA ARG A 24 13.94 -0.64 -13.26
C ARG A 24 14.07 -1.46 -11.99
N VAL A 25 15.25 -2.01 -11.77
CA VAL A 25 15.59 -2.73 -10.54
C VAL A 25 16.41 -1.79 -9.66
N GLU A 26 16.02 -1.66 -8.42
CA GLU A 26 16.71 -0.86 -7.41
C GLU A 26 16.90 -1.67 -6.13
N LYS A 27 18.01 -1.41 -5.45
CA LYS A 27 18.27 -2.01 -4.14
C LYS A 27 17.98 -1.01 -3.05
N ILE A 28 17.02 -1.34 -2.20
CA ILE A 28 16.68 -0.53 -1.03
C ILE A 28 17.52 -1.00 0.15
N PRO A 29 18.32 -0.11 0.77
CA PRO A 29 19.13 -0.48 1.95
C PRO A 29 18.27 -1.13 3.04
N TYR A 30 18.79 -2.22 3.61
CA TYR A 30 18.17 -3.02 4.68
C TYR A 30 16.89 -3.76 4.27
N PHE A 31 16.38 -3.55 3.05
CA PHE A 31 15.18 -4.22 2.56
C PHE A 31 15.47 -5.29 1.51
N GLY A 32 16.18 -4.94 0.44
CA GLY A 32 16.49 -5.87 -0.65
C GLY A 32 16.21 -5.28 -2.02
N GLU A 33 16.13 -6.13 -3.02
CA GLU A 33 15.89 -5.71 -4.41
C GLU A 33 14.41 -5.60 -4.73
N ILE A 34 14.06 -4.51 -5.39
CA ILE A 34 12.71 -4.26 -5.92
C ILE A 34 12.79 -4.02 -7.42
N MET A 35 11.70 -4.37 -8.12
CA MET A 35 11.47 -3.91 -9.49
C MET A 35 10.35 -2.88 -9.45
N GLU A 36 10.65 -1.64 -9.88
CA GLU A 36 9.66 -0.60 -10.07
C GLU A 36 9.18 -0.64 -11.53
N SER A 37 7.87 -0.64 -11.73
CA SER A 37 7.23 -0.61 -13.03
C SER A 37 6.43 0.68 -13.15
N ILE A 38 6.68 1.45 -14.21
CA ILE A 38 5.98 2.72 -14.47
C ILE A 38 5.31 2.62 -15.84
N LEU A 39 4.02 2.89 -15.88
CA LEU A 39 3.23 2.94 -17.11
C LEU A 39 2.71 4.36 -17.30
N ILE A 40 2.95 4.95 -18.49
CA ILE A 40 2.47 6.30 -18.81
C ILE A 40 1.88 6.27 -20.24
N CYS A 41 0.64 6.67 -20.36
CA CYS A 41 0.00 6.79 -21.69
C CYS A 41 0.05 8.24 -22.18
N ASP A 42 0.67 8.45 -23.35
CA ASP A 42 0.80 9.77 -23.98
C ASP A 42 -0.54 10.26 -24.55
N SER A 43 -1.51 9.35 -24.74
CA SER A 43 -2.81 9.67 -25.38
C SER A 43 -3.88 10.06 -24.37
N CYS A 44 -4.06 9.30 -23.28
CA CYS A 44 -5.15 9.56 -22.33
C CYS A 44 -4.65 10.04 -20.96
N GLY A 45 -3.34 10.16 -20.77
CA GLY A 45 -2.76 10.59 -19.52
C GLY A 45 -2.75 9.53 -18.41
N TYR A 46 -3.22 8.31 -18.69
CA TYR A 46 -3.19 7.23 -17.71
C TYR A 46 -1.77 7.02 -17.18
N ARG A 47 -1.65 6.91 -15.87
CA ARG A 47 -0.36 6.66 -15.22
C ARG A 47 -0.54 5.64 -14.10
N SER A 48 0.37 4.68 -14.04
CA SER A 48 0.41 3.69 -12.97
C SER A 48 1.86 3.43 -12.56
N THR A 49 2.09 3.27 -11.29
CA THR A 49 3.38 2.85 -10.74
C THR A 49 3.13 1.67 -9.82
N ASP A 50 3.93 0.63 -9.95
CA ASP A 50 3.87 -0.54 -9.09
C ASP A 50 5.27 -0.95 -8.65
N ILE A 51 5.36 -1.59 -7.51
CA ILE A 51 6.61 -2.08 -6.92
C ILE A 51 6.47 -3.56 -6.62
N ILE A 52 7.36 -4.34 -7.18
CA ILE A 52 7.43 -5.78 -6.99
C ILE A 52 8.73 -6.10 -6.25
N CYS A 53 8.63 -6.74 -5.10
CA CYS A 53 9.80 -7.21 -4.36
C CYS A 53 10.32 -8.48 -5.02
N LEU A 54 11.62 -8.51 -5.30
CA LEU A 54 12.26 -9.64 -6.01
C LEU A 54 12.74 -10.74 -5.06
N GLU A 55 12.77 -10.45 -3.77
CA GLU A 55 13.19 -11.40 -2.74
C GLU A 55 11.97 -11.94 -1.98
N GLN A 56 11.91 -13.24 -1.79
CA GLN A 56 10.91 -13.86 -0.94
C GLN A 56 11.42 -13.86 0.51
N LYS A 57 10.57 -13.48 1.46
CA LYS A 57 10.91 -13.36 2.89
C LYS A 57 9.81 -13.98 3.76
N GLU A 58 10.14 -14.19 5.03
CA GLU A 58 9.17 -14.68 6.01
C GLU A 58 8.07 -13.64 6.26
N PRO A 59 6.85 -14.12 6.44
CA PRO A 59 5.76 -13.21 6.79
C PRO A 59 6.05 -12.31 7.97
N UNK A 60 5.79 -10.93 7.96
CA UNK A 60 6.11 -10.09 8.92
C UNK A 60 5.05 -9.22 9.22
N ARG A 61 5.04 -8.84 10.35
CA ARG A 61 4.25 -7.70 10.84
C ARG A 61 5.21 -6.63 11.34
N TYR A 62 4.94 -5.38 10.98
CA TYR A 62 5.61 -4.22 11.59
C TYR A 62 4.59 -3.42 12.37
N ILE A 63 4.98 -2.95 13.55
CA ILE A 63 4.16 -2.11 14.43
C ILE A 63 4.97 -0.86 14.76
N ILE A 64 4.38 0.32 14.62
CA ILE A 64 5.02 1.57 15.01
C ILE A 64 4.00 2.53 15.63
N GLU A 65 4.39 3.16 16.73
CA GLU A 65 3.63 4.29 17.28
C GLU A 65 3.94 5.54 16.43
N VAL A 66 2.91 6.15 15.89
CA VAL A 66 3.02 7.36 15.07
C VAL A 66 3.01 8.59 15.99
N LYS A 67 4.04 9.36 15.89
CA LYS A 67 4.23 10.65 16.57
C LYS A 67 5.21 11.47 15.74
N ASP A 68 5.38 12.73 16.04
CA ASP A 68 6.16 13.67 15.24
C ASP A 68 7.48 13.08 14.71
N LYS A 69 8.26 12.46 15.57
CA LYS A 69 9.59 11.90 15.23
C LYS A 69 9.54 10.64 14.35
N THR A 70 8.39 9.94 14.26
CA THR A 70 8.24 8.73 13.46
C THR A 70 7.52 8.96 12.13
N LEU A 71 7.02 10.18 11.87
CA LEU A 71 6.35 10.52 10.61
C LEU A 71 7.25 10.27 9.38
N ASN A 72 8.57 10.44 9.54
CA ASN A 72 9.55 10.22 8.47
C ASN A 72 9.95 8.76 8.29
N ALA A 73 9.45 7.84 9.12
CA ALA A 73 9.82 6.42 9.03
C ALA A 73 9.47 5.88 7.63
N ARG A 74 10.47 5.27 6.98
CA ARG A 74 10.30 4.77 5.62
C ARG A 74 9.39 3.54 5.59
N VAL A 75 8.46 3.55 4.66
CA VAL A 75 7.53 2.43 4.45
C VAL A 75 7.69 1.91 3.02
N VAL A 76 7.89 0.60 2.89
CA VAL A 76 7.72 -0.13 1.63
C VAL A 76 6.52 -1.04 1.85
N LYS A 77 5.42 -0.79 1.15
CA LYS A 77 4.22 -1.62 1.23
C LYS A 77 4.10 -2.42 -0.06
N SER A 78 4.06 -3.74 0.07
CA SER A 78 3.83 -4.63 -1.08
C SER A 78 2.36 -4.60 -1.51
N GLN A 79 2.09 -5.16 -2.67
CA GLN A 79 0.71 -5.26 -3.19
C GLN A 79 -0.17 -6.18 -2.32
N SER A 80 0.42 -7.13 -1.57
CA SER A 80 -0.29 -8.10 -0.74
C SER A 80 -0.44 -7.70 0.73
N ALA A 81 0.16 -6.58 1.14
CA ALA A 81 0.16 -6.18 2.53
C ALA A 81 -1.14 -5.49 2.95
N THR A 82 -1.57 -5.78 4.17
CA THR A 82 -2.63 -5.04 4.88
C THR A 82 -1.99 -3.97 5.75
N ILE A 83 -2.60 -2.79 5.81
CA ILE A 83 -2.16 -1.73 6.71
C ILE A 83 -3.37 -1.22 7.50
N ARG A 84 -3.19 -0.99 8.81
CA ARG A 84 -4.30 -0.58 9.68
C ARG A 84 -3.88 0.39 10.77
N ILE A 85 -4.85 1.17 11.23
CA ILE A 85 -4.74 2.07 12.39
C ILE A 85 -5.87 1.67 13.36
N PRO A 86 -5.58 0.77 14.31
CA PRO A 86 -6.62 0.19 15.16
C PRO A 86 -7.44 1.21 15.97
N GLU A 87 -6.78 2.24 16.50
CA GLU A 87 -7.44 3.26 17.34
C GLU A 87 -8.51 4.05 16.58
N LEU A 88 -8.40 4.10 15.25
CA LEU A 88 -9.36 4.80 14.40
C LEU A 88 -10.28 3.82 13.65
N GLY A 89 -10.14 2.51 13.89
CA GLY A 89 -10.90 1.48 13.20
C GLY A 89 -10.60 1.42 11.69
N LEU A 90 -9.44 1.92 11.26
CA LEU A 90 -9.09 2.00 9.84
C LEU A 90 -8.26 0.80 9.41
N LYS A 91 -8.62 0.23 8.27
CA LYS A 91 -7.89 -0.90 7.66
C LYS A 91 -7.98 -0.81 6.14
N VAL A 92 -6.84 -0.97 5.47
CA VAL A 92 -6.77 -1.12 4.01
C VAL A 92 -6.22 -2.51 3.71
N GLU A 93 -7.06 -3.35 3.16
CA GLU A 93 -6.72 -4.70 2.73
C GLU A 93 -6.40 -4.70 1.24
N PRO A 94 -5.51 -5.58 0.78
CA PRO A 94 -5.23 -5.67 -0.65
C PRO A 94 -6.43 -6.21 -1.43
N GLY A 95 -6.66 -5.62 -2.59
CA GLY A 95 -7.63 -6.08 -3.57
C GLY A 95 -6.93 -6.53 -4.85
N PRO A 96 -7.68 -7.04 -5.84
CA PRO A 96 -7.08 -7.55 -7.09
C PRO A 96 -6.28 -6.52 -7.90
N ARG A 97 -6.46 -5.25 -7.64
CA ARG A 97 -5.74 -4.16 -8.32
C ARG A 97 -4.83 -3.37 -7.37
N SER A 98 -4.50 -3.97 -6.23
CA SER A 98 -3.56 -3.35 -5.30
C SER A 98 -2.17 -3.25 -5.92
N THR A 99 -1.51 -2.12 -5.72
CA THR A 99 -0.13 -1.89 -6.12
C THR A 99 0.76 -1.68 -4.89
N GLY A 100 2.02 -2.02 -5.02
CA GLY A 100 3.02 -1.69 -4.02
C GLY A 100 3.42 -0.22 -4.12
N TYR A 101 3.97 0.32 -3.05
CA TYR A 101 4.49 1.69 -3.04
C TYR A 101 5.59 1.87 -1.99
N ILE A 102 6.42 2.88 -2.23
CA ILE A 102 7.38 3.38 -1.25
C ILE A 102 6.89 4.75 -0.77
N SER A 103 6.91 4.96 0.56
CA SER A 103 6.45 6.19 1.18
C SER A 103 7.16 6.36 2.54
N ASN A 104 6.61 7.23 3.36
CA ASN A 104 6.90 7.32 4.80
C ASN A 104 5.58 7.23 5.56
N ILE A 105 5.63 7.24 6.90
CA ILE A 105 4.42 7.14 7.73
C ILE A 105 3.47 8.32 7.46
N GLU A 106 4.00 9.54 7.29
CA GLU A 106 3.17 10.72 6.96
C GLU A 106 2.35 10.45 5.68
N GLY A 107 2.99 9.94 4.62
CA GLY A 107 2.31 9.61 3.36
C GLY A 107 1.32 8.46 3.50
N VAL A 108 1.54 7.54 4.43
CA VAL A 108 0.56 6.49 4.77
C VAL A 108 -0.69 7.12 5.41
N VAL A 109 -0.50 8.03 6.37
CA VAL A 109 -1.61 8.75 7.02
C VAL A 109 -2.40 9.57 5.96
N GLU A 110 -1.70 10.26 5.07
CA GLU A 110 -2.32 11.04 3.97
C GLU A 110 -3.17 10.14 3.04
N ARG A 111 -2.74 8.92 2.79
CA ARG A 111 -3.52 7.94 2.00
C ARG A 111 -4.81 7.56 2.72
N PHE A 112 -4.75 7.37 4.04
CA PHE A 112 -5.96 7.14 4.85
C PHE A 112 -6.88 8.37 4.82
N GLU A 113 -6.34 9.60 4.96
CA GLU A 113 -7.14 10.84 4.84
C GLU A 113 -7.87 10.88 3.50
N THR A 114 -7.16 10.57 2.40
CA THR A 114 -7.74 10.58 1.05
C THR A 114 -8.86 9.54 0.92
N ALA A 115 -8.66 8.35 1.46
CA ALA A 115 -9.67 7.28 1.42
C ALA A 115 -10.91 7.67 2.23
N VAL A 116 -10.73 8.21 3.44
CA VAL A 116 -11.84 8.67 4.31
C VAL A 116 -12.60 9.81 3.63
N ARG A 117 -11.88 10.79 3.07
CA ARG A 117 -12.48 11.93 2.35
C ARG A 117 -13.32 11.46 1.15
N THR A 118 -12.85 10.44 0.45
CA THR A 118 -13.61 9.82 -0.65
C THR A 118 -14.86 9.12 -0.12
N ALA A 119 -14.74 8.38 0.98
CA ALA A 119 -15.85 7.65 1.61
C ALA A 119 -16.96 8.60 2.08
N ILE A 120 -16.61 9.76 2.66
CA ILE A 120 -17.58 10.78 3.10
C ILE A 120 -18.53 11.16 1.95
N ASN A 121 -17.97 11.32 0.73
CA ASN A 121 -18.76 11.69 -0.45
C ASN A 121 -19.68 10.55 -0.94
N LEU A 122 -19.44 9.32 -0.51
CA LEU A 122 -20.21 8.15 -0.93
C LEU A 122 -21.28 7.75 0.10
N PHE A 123 -21.17 8.18 1.35
CA PHE A 123 -22.14 7.85 2.39
C PHE A 123 -23.43 8.65 2.18
N GLU A 124 -24.57 7.96 2.23
CA GLU A 124 -25.89 8.55 2.16
C GLU A 124 -26.38 8.98 3.56
N GLU A 125 -26.01 8.22 4.59
CA GLU A 125 -26.42 8.44 5.98
C GLU A 125 -25.60 9.53 6.64
N GLU A 126 -26.26 10.50 7.29
CA GLU A 126 -25.62 11.63 7.98
C GLU A 126 -24.71 11.14 9.12
N GLU A 127 -25.17 10.19 9.92
CA GLU A 127 -24.38 9.61 11.02
C GLU A 127 -23.05 9.03 10.54
N SER A 128 -23.06 8.34 9.39
CA SER A 128 -21.85 7.78 8.77
C SER A 128 -20.90 8.89 8.30
N ARG A 129 -21.44 9.98 7.76
CA ARG A 129 -20.64 11.15 7.35
C ARG A 129 -19.99 11.84 8.54
N GLU A 130 -20.74 12.02 9.63
CA GLU A 130 -20.24 12.64 10.86
C GLU A 130 -19.07 11.84 11.43
N LYS A 131 -19.24 10.52 11.59
CA LYS A 131 -18.19 9.62 12.08
C LYS A 131 -16.93 9.68 11.18
N ALA A 132 -17.11 9.65 9.86
CA ALA A 132 -16.00 9.72 8.93
C ALA A 132 -15.29 11.08 9.00
N SER A 133 -16.04 12.18 9.23
CA SER A 133 -15.47 13.52 9.41
C SER A 133 -14.65 13.60 10.69
N GLU A 134 -15.11 13.02 11.78
CA GLU A 134 -14.35 12.93 13.04
C GLU A 134 -13.03 12.17 12.84
N ILE A 135 -13.09 11.02 12.13
CA ILE A 135 -11.89 10.24 11.81
C ILE A 135 -10.91 11.06 10.97
N LEU A 136 -11.42 11.84 10.01
CA LEU A 136 -10.59 12.71 9.17
C LEU A 136 -9.86 13.77 10.01
N GLU A 137 -10.56 14.38 10.98
CA GLU A 137 -9.95 15.35 11.91
C GLU A 137 -8.86 14.68 12.75
N MET A 138 -9.13 13.48 13.29
CA MET A 138 -8.14 12.72 14.06
C MET A 138 -6.89 12.39 13.22
N LEU A 139 -7.05 12.00 11.95
CA LEU A 139 -5.91 11.75 11.04
C LEU A 139 -5.09 13.03 10.81
N GLN A 140 -5.74 14.18 10.68
CA GLN A 140 -5.06 15.47 10.54
C GLN A 140 -4.24 15.82 11.81
N GLU A 141 -4.80 15.54 13.00
CA GLU A 141 -4.08 15.69 14.27
C GLU A 141 -2.83 14.78 14.33
N VAL A 142 -2.98 13.53 13.87
CA VAL A 142 -1.86 12.57 13.79
C VAL A 142 -0.74 13.15 12.91
N ARG A 143 -1.09 13.68 11.75
CA ARG A 143 -0.10 14.24 10.80
C ARG A 143 0.58 15.50 11.32
N LYS A 144 -0.09 16.27 12.19
CA LYS A 144 0.50 17.43 12.87
C LYS A 144 1.33 17.05 14.11
N GLY A 145 1.35 15.77 14.49
CA GLY A 145 2.01 15.30 15.71
C GLY A 145 1.23 15.59 17.00
N GLU A 146 -0.02 16.00 16.87
CA GLU A 146 -0.89 16.37 18.01
C GLU A 146 -1.62 15.16 18.61
N ARG A 147 -1.65 14.05 17.88
CA ARG A 147 -2.27 12.78 18.30
C ARG A 147 -1.34 11.61 17.96
N SER A 148 -1.24 10.66 18.88
CA SER A 148 -0.50 9.42 18.65
C SER A 148 -1.48 8.31 18.28
N VAL A 149 -1.10 7.47 17.31
CA VAL A 149 -1.82 6.24 16.93
C VAL A 149 -0.80 5.16 16.59
N THR A 150 -1.27 3.93 16.46
CA THR A 150 -0.44 2.79 16.02
C THR A 150 -0.70 2.51 14.53
N VAL A 151 0.36 2.42 13.74
CA VAL A 151 0.29 1.86 12.39
C VAL A 151 0.81 0.43 12.44
N ILE A 152 0.02 -0.49 11.89
CA ILE A 152 0.37 -1.91 11.78
C ILE A 152 0.38 -2.26 10.29
N LEU A 153 1.48 -2.85 9.83
CA LEU A 153 1.69 -3.29 8.44
C LEU A 153 1.93 -4.80 8.47
N GLU A 154 1.02 -5.57 7.89
CA GLU A 154 1.04 -7.04 7.90
C GLU A 154 1.19 -7.56 6.49
N ASP A 155 2.18 -8.40 6.26
CA ASP A 155 2.48 -8.91 4.92
C ASP A 155 2.70 -10.43 4.96
N PRO A 156 1.78 -11.21 4.38
CA PRO A 156 1.88 -12.66 4.36
C PRO A 156 3.02 -13.20 3.48
N PHE A 157 3.63 -12.38 2.63
CA PHE A 157 4.76 -12.77 1.78
C PHE A 157 6.08 -12.09 2.18
N GLY A 158 6.08 -11.33 3.28
CA GLY A 158 7.27 -10.69 3.82
C GLY A 158 7.90 -9.63 2.92
N GLN A 159 7.17 -9.12 1.95
CA GLN A 159 7.64 -8.20 0.92
C GLN A 159 7.41 -6.73 1.28
N SER A 160 7.17 -6.45 2.56
CA SER A 160 6.98 -5.10 3.08
C SER A 160 8.06 -4.76 4.09
N PHE A 161 8.24 -3.47 4.36
CA PHE A 161 9.29 -3.00 5.27
C PHE A 161 8.88 -1.68 5.92
N LEU A 162 9.22 -1.55 7.21
CA LEU A 162 9.08 -0.30 7.94
C LEU A 162 10.42 0.00 8.62
N GLY A 163 11.10 1.03 8.10
CA GLY A 163 12.46 1.38 8.50
C GLY A 163 12.52 2.49 9.54
N HIS A 164 12.47 2.13 10.82
CA HIS A 164 12.66 3.06 11.94
C HIS A 164 13.13 2.28 13.19
N PRO A 165 14.02 2.86 14.03
CA PRO A 165 14.48 2.17 15.25
C PRO A 165 13.37 1.80 16.24
N GLU A 166 12.27 2.55 16.26
CA GLU A 166 11.13 2.28 17.14
C GLU A 166 10.11 1.31 16.53
N ALA A 167 10.31 0.89 15.28
CA ALA A 167 9.43 -0.10 14.64
C ALA A 167 9.73 -1.49 15.23
N VAL A 168 8.68 -2.15 15.69
CA VAL A 168 8.78 -3.54 16.16
C VAL A 168 8.42 -4.45 15.00
N LYS A 169 9.26 -5.47 14.73
CA LYS A 169 8.98 -6.50 13.74
C LYS A 169 8.61 -7.80 14.46
N GLU A 170 7.54 -8.43 14.04
CA GLU A 170 7.05 -9.70 14.56
C GLU A 170 6.80 -10.68 13.42
N GLU A 171 6.92 -11.97 13.70
CA GLU A 171 6.52 -13.03 12.80
C GLU A 171 5.01 -13.24 12.89
N LEU A 172 4.38 -13.55 11.77
CA LEU A 172 2.96 -13.89 11.73
C LEU A 172 2.81 -15.41 11.93
N SER A 173 1.89 -15.83 12.77
CA SER A 173 1.51 -17.24 12.92
C SER A 173 0.75 -17.73 11.68
N GLU A 174 0.71 -19.04 11.48
CA GLU A 174 -0.04 -19.64 10.35
C GLU A 174 -1.52 -19.24 10.34
N GLU A 175 -2.12 -19.12 11.53
CA GLU A 175 -3.52 -18.72 11.66
C GLU A 175 -3.71 -17.25 11.23
N GLU A 176 -2.81 -16.36 11.63
CA GLU A 176 -2.85 -14.96 11.22
C GLU A 176 -2.67 -14.82 9.71
N ILE A 177 -1.73 -15.59 9.13
CA ILE A 177 -1.48 -15.58 7.68
C ILE A 177 -2.74 -15.98 6.91
N LYS A 178 -3.41 -17.06 7.34
CA LYS A 178 -4.64 -17.55 6.71
C LYS A 178 -5.79 -16.54 6.75
N ASN A 179 -5.80 -15.68 7.76
CA ASN A 179 -6.84 -14.67 7.93
C ASN A 179 -6.56 -13.37 7.14
N LEU A 180 -5.35 -13.21 6.61
CA LEU A 180 -5.00 -12.04 5.80
C LEU A 180 -5.42 -12.23 4.34
N LYS A 181 -6.05 -11.21 3.78
CA LYS A 181 -6.31 -11.16 2.34
C LYS A 181 -5.01 -10.90 1.59
N THR A 182 -4.82 -11.55 0.45
CA THR A 182 -3.61 -11.41 -0.35
C THR A 182 -3.83 -10.55 -1.61
N GLY A 183 -5.09 -10.28 -1.96
CA GLY A 183 -5.45 -9.59 -3.19
C GLY A 183 -5.44 -10.49 -4.43
N PHE A 184 -4.96 -11.71 -4.32
CA PHE A 184 -4.98 -12.65 -5.43
C PHE A 184 -6.34 -13.34 -5.53
N LEU A 185 -6.87 -13.40 -6.76
CA LEU A 185 -8.06 -14.21 -7.05
C LEU A 185 -7.61 -15.66 -7.18
N MET A 186 -7.96 -16.47 -6.21
CA MET A 186 -7.76 -17.93 -6.32
C MET A 186 -9.00 -18.51 -7.03
N PHE A 187 -8.82 -18.98 -8.24
CA PHE A 187 -9.83 -19.79 -8.90
C PHE A 187 -9.66 -21.21 -8.36
N GLU A 188 -10.63 -21.71 -7.61
CA GLU A 188 -10.72 -23.13 -7.33
C GLU A 188 -11.08 -23.78 -8.67
N GLY A 189 -10.08 -24.33 -9.34
CA GLY A 189 -10.29 -25.11 -10.54
C GLY A 189 -10.95 -26.45 -10.14
N ASP A 190 -12.14 -26.75 -10.74
CA ASP A 190 -12.67 -28.10 -10.64
C ASP A 190 -11.68 -29.02 -11.34
N UNK A 191 -11.01 -29.72 -10.74
CA UNK A 191 -10.40 -30.45 -11.17
C UNK A 191 -11.03 -31.12 -12.05
N VAL A 192 -10.86 -31.06 -13.14
CA VAL A 192 -11.30 -31.92 -14.23
C VAL A 192 -10.56 -33.25 -14.11
N ASP A 193 -11.27 -34.26 -13.74
CA ASP A 193 -10.79 -35.64 -13.77
C ASP A 193 -10.36 -36.09 -15.18
#